data_e8f9f5b8681292ea5b35921e914c1514
#
_entry.id   e8f9f5b8681292ea5b35921e914c1514
#
_cell.length_a   1.000
_cell.length_b   1.000
_cell.length_c   1.000
_cell.angle_alpha   90.00
_cell.angle_beta   90.00
_cell.angle_gamma   90.00
#
_symmetry.space_group_name_H-M   'P 1'
#
loop_
_entity.id
_entity.type
_entity.pdbx_description
1 polymer ?
#
loop_
_entity_poly.entity_id
_entity_poly.type
_entity_poly.pdbx_seq_one_letter_code
_entity_poly.pdbx_strand_id
1 'polypeptide(L)'
;AVADTIWLKRFATHASSSARTLEVMVALPTPERLDQILFDDLKGLKAHRQWLDTVIINWVSALTDDDLSTTLSYHNIKGVASKRRYSSLIVHFFNHQTHHRGQASTLFSQAGVDIGVTDLLNLIPDES
;
A
#
# COMPACT_ATOMS: atom_id res chain seq x y z
N ALA A 1 6.67 1.53 -3.07
CA ALA A 1 6.76 2.62 -2.08
C ALA A 1 6.02 3.87 -2.54
N VAL A 2 6.27 4.42 -3.76
CA VAL A 2 5.61 5.66 -4.25
C VAL A 2 4.09 5.55 -4.21
N ALA A 3 3.52 4.57 -4.89
CA ALA A 3 2.08 4.37 -4.95
C ALA A 3 1.47 4.09 -3.57
N ASP A 4 2.16 3.34 -2.71
CA ASP A 4 1.70 3.08 -1.34
C ASP A 4 1.61 4.37 -0.55
N THR A 5 2.63 5.23 -0.63
CA THR A 5 2.61 6.55 0.03
C THR A 5 1.43 7.40 -0.44
N ILE A 6 1.18 7.46 -1.75
CA ILE A 6 0.06 8.22 -2.32
C ILE A 6 -1.28 7.67 -1.80
N TRP A 7 -1.47 6.35 -1.81
CA TRP A 7 -2.73 5.74 -1.37
C TRP A 7 -2.94 5.87 0.13
N LEU A 8 -1.92 5.63 0.96
CA LEU A 8 -2.03 5.77 2.42
C LEU A 8 -2.35 7.22 2.82
N LYS A 9 -1.77 8.22 2.13
CA LYS A 9 -2.14 9.63 2.33
C LYS A 9 -3.60 9.89 1.98
N ARG A 10 -4.15 9.28 0.92
CA ARG A 10 -5.57 9.37 0.59
C ARG A 10 -6.44 8.69 1.65
N PHE A 11 -6.07 7.50 2.12
CA PHE A 11 -6.78 6.81 3.19
C PHE A 11 -6.75 7.59 4.51
N ALA A 12 -5.67 8.32 4.80
CA ALA A 12 -5.56 9.20 5.96
C ALA A 12 -6.61 10.33 5.97
N THR A 13 -7.20 10.68 4.82
CA THR A 13 -8.28 11.69 4.74
C THR A 13 -9.67 11.11 5.01
N HIS A 14 -9.80 9.81 5.22
CA HIS A 14 -11.07 9.18 5.52
C HIS A 14 -11.58 9.56 6.92
N ALA A 15 -12.88 9.71 7.08
CA ALA A 15 -13.49 10.15 8.35
C ALA A 15 -13.51 9.08 9.46
N SER A 16 -13.05 7.85 9.16
CA SER A 16 -13.03 6.74 10.10
C SER A 16 -12.01 6.92 11.22
N SER A 17 -12.23 6.23 12.35
CA SER A 17 -11.24 6.17 13.43
C SER A 17 -9.95 5.46 13.01
N SER A 18 -10.06 4.47 12.13
CA SER A 18 -8.90 3.76 11.57
C SER A 18 -7.94 4.67 10.80
N ALA A 19 -8.44 5.73 10.15
CA ALA A 19 -7.61 6.71 9.44
C ALA A 19 -6.62 7.46 10.36
N ARG A 20 -6.90 7.55 11.67
CA ARG A 20 -5.99 8.18 12.64
C ARG A 20 -4.63 7.45 12.74
N THR A 21 -4.62 6.15 12.52
CA THR A 21 -3.36 5.37 12.49
C THR A 21 -2.45 5.77 11.34
N LEU A 22 -2.99 6.48 10.35
CA LEU A 22 -2.28 6.98 9.16
C LEU A 22 -1.83 8.45 9.31
N GLU A 23 -1.98 9.10 10.47
CA GLU A 23 -1.54 10.49 10.68
C GLU A 23 -0.06 10.68 10.34
N VAL A 24 0.79 9.67 10.62
CA VAL A 24 2.21 9.68 10.26
C VAL A 24 2.45 9.85 8.75
N MET A 25 1.49 9.46 7.91
CA MET A 25 1.58 9.62 6.46
C MET A 25 1.35 11.07 6.01
N VAL A 26 0.59 11.84 6.79
CA VAL A 26 0.27 13.24 6.44
C VAL A 26 1.53 14.11 6.44
N ALA A 27 2.45 13.85 7.39
CA ALA A 27 3.71 14.59 7.53
C ALA A 27 4.73 14.28 6.40
N LEU A 28 4.58 13.16 5.69
CA LEU A 28 5.49 12.81 4.60
C LEU A 28 5.26 13.69 3.37
N PRO A 29 6.32 14.00 2.62
CA PRO A 29 6.17 14.60 1.29
C PRO A 29 5.28 13.73 0.41
N THR A 30 4.42 14.36 -0.39
CA THR A 30 3.63 13.63 -1.39
C THR A 30 4.49 13.45 -2.63
N PRO A 31 4.69 12.20 -3.11
CA PRO A 31 5.39 11.99 -4.37
C PRO A 31 4.69 12.73 -5.52
N GLU A 32 5.45 13.45 -6.32
CA GLU A 32 4.94 14.25 -7.44
C GLU A 32 4.70 13.40 -8.69
N ARG A 33 5.49 12.33 -8.85
CA ARG A 33 5.47 11.44 -10.00
C ARG A 33 5.48 9.97 -9.57
N LEU A 34 4.87 9.11 -10.37
CA LEU A 34 4.83 7.67 -10.08
C LEU A 34 6.18 6.98 -10.24
N ASP A 35 7.05 7.52 -11.09
CA ASP A 35 8.40 7.04 -11.36
C ASP A 35 9.47 7.73 -10.51
N GLN A 36 9.07 8.48 -9.49
CA GLN A 36 10.00 9.16 -8.59
C GLN A 36 10.86 8.16 -7.82
N ILE A 37 12.17 8.37 -7.84
CA ILE A 37 13.13 7.61 -7.02
C ILE A 37 13.13 8.25 -5.62
N LEU A 38 12.67 7.48 -4.62
CA LEU A 38 12.61 7.96 -3.23
C LEU A 38 13.89 7.67 -2.46
N PHE A 39 14.67 6.70 -2.88
CA PHE A 39 15.90 6.25 -2.21
C PHE A 39 16.95 5.90 -3.26
N ASP A 40 18.16 6.34 -3.06
CA ASP A 40 19.30 6.07 -3.95
C ASP A 40 19.98 4.72 -3.64
N ASP A 41 19.63 4.09 -2.51
CA ASP A 41 20.19 2.83 -2.08
C ASP A 41 19.15 1.83 -1.59
N LEU A 42 19.52 0.55 -1.64
CA LEU A 42 18.64 -0.55 -1.24
C LEU A 42 18.40 -0.59 0.27
N LYS A 43 19.36 -0.13 1.08
CA LYS A 43 19.25 -0.13 2.55
C LYS A 43 18.16 0.84 3.01
N GLY A 44 18.19 2.06 2.48
CA GLY A 44 17.15 3.07 2.74
C GLY A 44 15.77 2.62 2.26
N LEU A 45 15.68 2.07 1.05
CA LEU A 45 14.45 1.53 0.51
C LEU A 45 13.88 0.40 1.40
N LYS A 46 14.73 -0.54 1.85
CA LYS A 46 14.33 -1.65 2.73
C LYS A 46 13.81 -1.13 4.06
N ALA A 47 14.53 -0.22 4.71
CA ALA A 47 14.11 0.36 5.99
C ALA A 47 12.76 1.08 5.87
N HIS A 48 12.59 1.87 4.81
CA HIS A 48 11.31 2.54 4.53
C HIS A 48 10.18 1.55 4.25
N ARG A 49 10.45 0.47 3.50
CA ARG A 49 9.45 -0.56 3.23
C ARG A 49 8.99 -1.24 4.53
N GLN A 50 9.92 -1.62 5.41
CA GLN A 50 9.59 -2.24 6.69
C GLN A 50 8.76 -1.31 7.58
N TRP A 51 9.10 -0.01 7.60
CA TRP A 51 8.32 0.99 8.30
C TRP A 51 6.91 1.13 7.71
N LEU A 52 6.77 1.22 6.38
CA LEU A 52 5.47 1.27 5.71
C LEU A 52 4.62 0.03 5.99
N ASP A 53 5.22 -1.15 6.03
CA ASP A 53 4.51 -2.39 6.35
C ASP A 53 3.94 -2.34 7.77
N THR A 54 4.68 -1.80 8.73
CA THR A 54 4.18 -1.58 10.10
C THR A 54 2.99 -0.61 10.11
N VAL A 55 3.08 0.48 9.36
CA VAL A 55 1.96 1.45 9.22
C VAL A 55 0.72 0.78 8.62
N ILE A 56 0.90 -0.01 7.56
CA ILE A 56 -0.19 -0.74 6.90
C ILE A 56 -0.84 -1.75 7.86
N ILE A 57 -0.05 -2.54 8.59
CA ILE A 57 -0.55 -3.51 9.57
C ILE A 57 -1.37 -2.82 10.64
N ASN A 58 -0.88 -1.75 11.22
CA ASN A 58 -1.57 -0.99 12.25
C ASN A 58 -2.90 -0.42 11.73
N TRP A 59 -2.91 0.12 10.52
CA TRP A 59 -4.11 0.66 9.90
C TRP A 59 -5.13 -0.44 9.61
N VAL A 60 -4.73 -1.55 8.99
CA VAL A 60 -5.62 -2.66 8.66
C VAL A 60 -6.23 -3.28 9.92
N SER A 61 -5.44 -3.42 10.99
CA SER A 61 -5.91 -3.95 12.27
C SER A 61 -6.95 -3.05 12.96
N ALA A 62 -7.01 -1.77 12.59
CA ALA A 62 -7.97 -0.80 13.12
C ALA A 62 -9.23 -0.65 12.23
N LEU A 63 -9.27 -1.28 11.04
CA LEU A 63 -10.44 -1.23 10.15
C LEU A 63 -11.64 -1.96 10.77
N THR A 64 -12.81 -1.39 10.56
CA THR A 64 -14.09 -1.98 10.95
C THR A 64 -14.98 -2.26 9.73
N ASP A 65 -15.99 -3.11 9.88
CA ASP A 65 -16.98 -3.37 8.83
C ASP A 65 -17.74 -2.09 8.45
N ASP A 66 -17.98 -1.21 9.41
CA ASP A 66 -18.58 0.10 9.16
C ASP A 66 -17.71 0.96 8.25
N ASP A 67 -16.37 0.99 8.47
CA ASP A 67 -15.44 1.70 7.60
C ASP A 67 -15.54 1.16 6.16
N LEU A 68 -15.56 -0.16 6.00
CA LEU A 68 -15.59 -0.83 4.70
C LEU A 68 -16.88 -0.56 3.90
N SER A 69 -17.97 -0.24 4.58
CA SER A 69 -19.26 0.07 3.96
C SER A 69 -19.34 1.49 3.39
N THR A 70 -18.40 2.36 3.71
CA THR A 70 -18.38 3.78 3.36
C THR A 70 -17.75 4.06 1.98
N THR A 71 -17.59 5.34 1.65
CA THR A 71 -16.91 5.82 0.44
C THR A 71 -15.79 6.78 0.81
N LEU A 72 -14.75 6.83 -0.03
CA LEU A 72 -13.69 7.81 0.03
C LEU A 72 -13.75 8.74 -1.18
N SER A 73 -13.74 10.05 -0.93
CA SER A 73 -13.54 11.08 -1.95
C SER A 73 -12.06 11.46 -2.00
N TYR A 74 -11.49 11.49 -3.19
CA TYR A 74 -10.08 11.82 -3.38
C TYR A 74 -9.85 12.43 -4.77
N HIS A 75 -8.66 12.99 -4.99
CA HIS A 75 -8.21 13.42 -6.31
C HIS A 75 -7.14 12.44 -6.82
N ASN A 76 -7.23 12.10 -8.10
CA ASN A 76 -6.13 11.34 -8.74
C ASN A 76 -4.94 12.28 -9.01
N ILE A 77 -3.81 11.72 -9.50
CA ILE A 77 -2.61 12.53 -9.80
C ILE A 77 -2.81 13.59 -10.89
N LYS A 78 -3.89 13.51 -11.67
CA LYS A 78 -4.28 14.53 -12.65
C LYS A 78 -5.20 15.59 -12.06
N GLY A 79 -5.45 15.57 -10.75
CA GLY A 79 -6.35 16.49 -10.07
C GLY A 79 -7.85 16.19 -10.29
N VAL A 80 -8.20 15.09 -10.94
CA VAL A 80 -9.61 14.73 -11.18
C VAL A 80 -10.22 14.14 -9.92
N ALA A 81 -11.34 14.73 -9.46
CA ALA A 81 -12.09 14.24 -8.32
C ALA A 81 -12.72 12.88 -8.60
N SER A 82 -12.70 12.03 -7.60
CA SER A 82 -13.29 10.69 -7.62
C SER A 82 -13.88 10.36 -6.26
N LYS A 83 -14.99 9.60 -6.27
CA LYS A 83 -15.61 9.05 -5.06
C LYS A 83 -15.87 7.57 -5.30
N ARG A 84 -15.32 6.71 -4.46
CA ARG A 84 -15.42 5.24 -4.63
C ARG A 84 -15.66 4.56 -3.29
N ARG A 85 -16.21 3.34 -3.36
CA ARG A 85 -16.40 2.50 -2.17
C ARG A 85 -15.03 2.22 -1.52
N TYR A 86 -14.95 2.43 -0.21
CA TYR A 86 -13.69 2.34 0.53
C TYR A 86 -13.09 0.93 0.48
N SER A 87 -13.91 -0.12 0.69
CA SER A 87 -13.47 -1.52 0.55
C SER A 87 -12.86 -1.82 -0.82
N SER A 88 -13.46 -1.31 -1.91
CA SER A 88 -12.93 -1.52 -3.26
C SER A 88 -11.57 -0.85 -3.46
N LEU A 89 -11.35 0.32 -2.84
CA LEU A 89 -10.06 1.00 -2.89
C LEU A 89 -8.99 0.25 -2.09
N ILE A 90 -9.35 -0.36 -0.97
CA ILE A 90 -8.45 -1.22 -0.18
C ILE A 90 -8.04 -2.47 -0.99
N VAL A 91 -9.00 -3.13 -1.62
CA VAL A 91 -8.71 -4.26 -2.52
C VAL A 91 -7.79 -3.82 -3.66
N HIS A 92 -8.07 -2.66 -4.28
CA HIS A 92 -7.17 -2.11 -5.31
C HIS A 92 -5.76 -1.88 -4.78
N PHE A 93 -5.61 -1.33 -3.58
CA PHE A 93 -4.32 -1.05 -2.96
C PHE A 93 -3.46 -2.32 -2.83
N PHE A 94 -4.02 -3.41 -2.29
CA PHE A 94 -3.29 -4.67 -2.15
C PHE A 94 -3.05 -5.39 -3.48
N ASN A 95 -4.02 -5.37 -4.40
CA ASN A 95 -3.83 -5.90 -5.75
C ASN A 95 -2.72 -5.17 -6.51
N HIS A 96 -2.63 -3.86 -6.36
CA HIS A 96 -1.57 -3.06 -6.98
C HIS A 96 -0.18 -3.47 -6.44
N GLN A 97 -0.05 -3.73 -5.14
CA GLN A 97 1.18 -4.24 -4.55
C GLN A 97 1.53 -5.63 -5.09
N THR A 98 0.54 -6.54 -5.19
CA THR A 98 0.72 -7.88 -5.76
C THR A 98 1.20 -7.81 -7.21
N HIS A 99 0.60 -6.93 -8.02
CA HIS A 99 1.03 -6.70 -9.40
C HIS A 99 2.52 -6.31 -9.48
N HIS A 100 2.96 -5.34 -8.71
CA HIS A 100 4.35 -4.90 -8.73
C HIS A 100 5.33 -5.92 -8.13
N ARG A 101 4.92 -6.70 -7.12
CA ARG A 101 5.72 -7.84 -6.64
C ARG A 101 5.92 -8.88 -7.74
N GLY A 102 4.88 -9.20 -8.52
CA GLY A 102 5.00 -10.10 -9.66
C GLY A 102 5.98 -9.58 -10.73
N GLN A 103 5.95 -8.27 -11.02
CA GLN A 103 6.93 -7.67 -11.94
C GLN A 103 8.36 -7.77 -11.38
N ALA A 104 8.56 -7.49 -10.09
CA ALA A 104 9.87 -7.60 -9.45
C ALA A 104 10.38 -9.04 -9.44
N SER A 105 9.50 -10.02 -9.17
CA SER A 105 9.82 -11.46 -9.21
C SER A 105 10.39 -11.87 -10.57
N THR A 106 9.77 -11.40 -11.66
CA THR A 106 10.25 -11.68 -13.02
C THR A 106 11.65 -11.11 -13.24
N LEU A 107 11.92 -9.88 -12.80
CA LEU A 107 13.23 -9.25 -12.95
C LEU A 107 14.31 -9.99 -12.13
N PHE A 108 14.00 -10.41 -10.91
CA PHE A 108 14.92 -11.21 -10.10
C PHE A 108 15.24 -12.56 -10.77
N SER A 109 14.22 -13.25 -11.28
CA SER A 109 14.41 -14.51 -12.01
C SER A 109 15.29 -14.33 -13.24
N GLN A 110 15.08 -13.27 -14.02
CA GLN A 110 15.93 -12.94 -15.16
C GLN A 110 17.39 -12.62 -14.76
N ALA A 111 17.59 -12.07 -13.57
CA ALA A 111 18.90 -11.82 -13.00
C ALA A 111 19.55 -13.06 -12.35
N GLY A 112 18.90 -14.23 -12.42
CA GLY A 112 19.39 -15.47 -11.81
C GLY A 112 19.26 -15.51 -10.28
N VAL A 113 18.43 -14.67 -9.69
CA VAL A 113 18.17 -14.63 -8.24
C VAL A 113 16.92 -15.43 -7.92
N ASP A 114 17.09 -16.47 -7.13
CA ASP A 114 15.97 -17.23 -6.57
C ASP A 114 15.36 -16.47 -5.38
N ILE A 115 14.08 -16.13 -5.50
CA ILE A 115 13.32 -15.45 -4.45
C ILE A 115 12.46 -16.39 -3.61
N GLY A 116 12.55 -17.72 -3.85
CA GLY A 116 11.75 -18.72 -3.18
C GLY A 116 10.27 -18.69 -3.57
N VAL A 117 9.44 -19.29 -2.73
CA VAL A 117 7.99 -19.39 -2.94
C VAL A 117 7.32 -18.08 -2.55
N THR A 118 6.46 -17.57 -3.43
CA THR A 118 5.74 -16.30 -3.25
C THR A 118 4.23 -16.48 -3.10
N ASP A 119 3.76 -17.73 -3.02
CA ASP A 119 2.34 -18.04 -2.91
C ASP A 119 1.78 -17.62 -1.54
N LEU A 120 0.69 -16.86 -1.58
CA LEU A 120 -0.02 -16.45 -0.37
C LEU A 120 -0.52 -17.64 0.44
N LEU A 121 -0.81 -18.76 -0.23
CA LEU A 121 -1.27 -19.99 0.41
C LEU A 121 -0.34 -20.46 1.53
N ASN A 122 0.97 -20.25 1.39
CA ASN A 122 1.95 -20.62 2.42
C ASN A 122 1.84 -19.82 3.72
N LEU A 123 1.10 -18.70 3.71
CA LEU A 123 0.85 -17.86 4.87
C LEU A 123 -0.55 -18.06 5.47
N ILE A 124 -1.40 -18.84 4.80
CA ILE A 124 -2.75 -19.15 5.28
C ILE A 124 -2.65 -20.40 6.16
N PRO A 125 -3.10 -20.32 7.42
CA PRO A 125 -3.11 -21.49 8.31
C PRO A 125 -3.95 -22.63 7.71
N ASP A 126 -3.47 -23.86 7.85
CA ASP A 126 -4.27 -25.04 7.58
C ASP A 126 -5.14 -25.32 8.82
N GLU A 127 -6.45 -25.36 8.64
CA GLU A 127 -7.43 -25.58 9.72
C GLU A 127 -7.95 -27.03 9.77
N SER A 128 -7.30 -27.95 9.05
CA SER A 128 -7.69 -29.38 9.03
C SER A 128 -7.38 -30.11 10.33
#